data_04527c3635fe73ee4c3f13a950314b61
#
_entry.id   04527c3635fe73ee4c3f13a950314b61
#
_cell.length_a   1.000
_cell.length_b   1.000
_cell.length_c   1.000
_cell.angle_alpha   90.00
_cell.angle_beta   90.00
_cell.angle_gamma   90.00
#
_symmetry.space_group_name_H-M   'P 1'
#
loop_
_entity.id
_entity.type
_entity.pdbx_description
1 polymer ?
#
loop_
_entity_poly.entity_id
_entity_poly.type
_entity_poly.pdbx_seq_one_letter_code
_entity_poly.pdbx_strand_id
1 'polypeptide(L)'
;AGSAGCVLADRLSGSGKFKVLLIEAGPTDNRFWVKTPIGYGMTFHDETINWAYHTIPETGLGNRQLYWPRGKILGGSSSINALVYHHGQPADYDDWAAAGNPGWDYHAIKPVYDGFEDIIRAETQPLRRDKLTVSDVADEYHPLKSHFFAMADEMGLHSETACKLDGEGIYPYFITTRKGQRCSSSKAFLTSARARPNLTIMTESMATRIETAEGRAVAVHVM
;
A
#
# COMPACT_ATOMS: atom_id res chain seq x y z
N ALA A 1 -4.34 5.68 10.41
CA ALA A 1 -5.14 4.89 9.41
C ALA A 1 -4.36 4.66 8.12
N GLY A 2 -3.18 4.08 8.23
CA GLY A 2 -2.34 3.72 7.07
C GLY A 2 -2.79 2.42 6.38
N SER A 3 -1.92 1.85 5.53
CA SER A 3 -2.23 0.65 4.72
C SER A 3 -2.75 -0.50 5.57
N ALA A 4 -2.03 -0.89 6.63
CA ALA A 4 -2.43 -1.97 7.53
C ALA A 4 -3.66 -1.61 8.38
N GLY A 5 -3.72 -0.37 8.90
CA GLY A 5 -4.82 0.09 9.74
C GLY A 5 -6.18 0.04 9.03
N CYS A 6 -6.23 0.36 7.74
CA CYS A 6 -7.45 0.25 6.93
C CYS A 6 -7.95 -1.19 6.81
N VAL A 7 -7.04 -2.14 6.60
CA VAL A 7 -7.38 -3.58 6.55
C VAL A 7 -7.88 -4.06 7.91
N LEU A 8 -7.17 -3.73 8.99
CA LEU A 8 -7.58 -4.12 10.35
C LEU A 8 -8.95 -3.54 10.71
N ALA A 9 -9.21 -2.27 10.39
CA ALA A 9 -10.51 -1.66 10.66
C ALA A 9 -11.64 -2.36 9.91
N ASP A 10 -11.43 -2.72 8.64
CA ASP A 10 -12.40 -3.48 7.86
C ASP A 10 -12.66 -4.87 8.45
N ARG A 11 -11.61 -5.66 8.71
CA ARG A 11 -11.74 -7.04 9.20
C ARG A 11 -12.32 -7.11 10.62
N LEU A 12 -11.86 -6.26 11.53
CA LEU A 12 -12.34 -6.26 12.92
C LEU A 12 -13.80 -5.79 13.01
N SER A 13 -14.16 -4.73 12.26
CA SER A 13 -15.55 -4.24 12.26
C SER A 13 -16.50 -5.17 11.50
N GLY A 14 -16.01 -5.92 10.49
CA GLY A 14 -16.82 -6.85 9.69
C GLY A 14 -17.45 -7.99 10.49
N SER A 15 -16.82 -8.40 11.58
CA SER A 15 -17.36 -9.43 12.47
C SER A 15 -18.57 -8.99 13.32
N GLY A 16 -18.78 -7.69 13.48
CA GLY A 16 -19.79 -7.10 14.39
C GLY A 16 -19.47 -7.26 15.89
N LYS A 17 -18.43 -8.01 16.24
CA LYS A 17 -18.08 -8.31 17.65
C LYS A 17 -17.36 -7.19 18.36
N PHE A 18 -16.65 -6.33 17.59
CA PHE A 18 -15.81 -5.27 18.12
C PHE A 18 -16.37 -3.90 17.77
N LYS A 19 -16.25 -2.95 18.70
CA LYS A 19 -16.33 -1.52 18.40
C LYS A 19 -14.93 -1.07 18.03
N VAL A 20 -14.78 -0.50 16.83
CA VAL A 20 -13.48 -0.12 16.25
C VAL A 20 -13.40 1.39 16.11
N LEU A 21 -12.35 1.98 16.66
CA LEU A 21 -11.97 3.37 16.43
C LEU A 21 -10.70 3.39 15.56
N LEU A 22 -10.81 3.92 14.36
CA LEU A 22 -9.69 4.14 13.47
C LEU A 22 -9.27 5.61 13.52
N ILE A 23 -8.01 5.86 13.94
CA ILE A 23 -7.48 7.22 14.13
C ILE A 23 -6.51 7.54 13.00
N GLU A 24 -6.59 8.74 12.45
CA GLU A 24 -5.70 9.28 11.43
C GLU A 24 -5.27 10.71 11.78
N ALA A 25 -3.95 10.96 11.72
CA ALA A 25 -3.40 12.28 12.01
C ALA A 25 -3.75 13.32 10.95
N GLY A 26 -3.87 12.88 9.70
CA GLY A 26 -4.18 13.74 8.56
C GLY A 26 -5.67 13.76 8.20
N PRO A 27 -6.01 14.46 7.12
CA PRO A 27 -7.37 14.61 6.63
C PRO A 27 -7.89 13.36 5.90
N THR A 28 -9.12 13.47 5.37
CA THR A 28 -9.71 12.46 4.48
C THR A 28 -9.00 12.42 3.14
N ASP A 29 -9.08 11.26 2.46
CA ASP A 29 -8.49 10.98 1.15
C ASP A 29 -9.31 11.52 -0.04
N ASN A 30 -10.33 12.34 0.21
CA ASN A 30 -11.20 12.88 -0.82
C ASN A 30 -10.57 14.12 -1.52
N ARG A 31 -9.42 13.92 -2.18
CA ARG A 31 -8.68 14.97 -2.90
C ARG A 31 -8.45 14.57 -4.35
N PHE A 32 -8.46 15.53 -5.26
CA PHE A 32 -8.28 15.29 -6.69
C PHE A 32 -6.96 14.57 -7.00
N TRP A 33 -5.83 15.13 -6.53
CA TRP A 33 -4.50 14.57 -6.79
C TRP A 33 -4.25 13.21 -6.12
N VAL A 34 -4.92 12.93 -5.02
CA VAL A 34 -4.87 11.60 -4.39
C VAL A 34 -5.57 10.54 -5.26
N LYS A 35 -6.69 10.89 -5.89
CA LYS A 35 -7.46 9.97 -6.75
C LYS A 35 -6.81 9.75 -8.10
N THR A 36 -6.13 10.75 -8.61
CA THR A 36 -5.51 10.76 -9.95
C THR A 36 -4.16 10.03 -9.89
N PRO A 37 -3.93 8.96 -10.68
CA PRO A 37 -2.69 8.19 -10.61
C PRO A 37 -1.41 9.03 -10.73
N ILE A 38 -1.31 9.88 -11.75
CA ILE A 38 -0.15 10.77 -11.93
C ILE A 38 0.00 11.82 -10.82
N GLY A 39 -1.04 12.01 -10.00
CA GLY A 39 -1.06 12.96 -8.89
C GLY A 39 -0.06 12.66 -7.78
N TYR A 40 0.61 11.49 -7.78
CA TYR A 40 1.64 11.19 -6.80
C TYR A 40 2.78 12.23 -6.82
N GLY A 41 3.12 12.77 -8.00
CA GLY A 41 4.12 13.83 -8.10
C GLY A 41 3.73 15.13 -7.37
N MET A 42 2.44 15.43 -7.26
CA MET A 42 1.92 16.55 -6.49
C MET A 42 1.83 16.22 -5.00
N THR A 43 1.34 15.03 -4.66
CA THR A 43 1.13 14.63 -3.26
C THR A 43 2.44 14.41 -2.49
N PHE A 44 3.55 14.13 -3.18
CA PHE A 44 4.86 13.98 -2.55
C PHE A 44 5.38 15.27 -1.90
N HIS A 45 4.90 16.43 -2.32
CA HIS A 45 5.33 17.74 -1.83
C HIS A 45 4.21 18.48 -1.08
N ASP A 46 3.04 17.88 -0.90
CA ASP A 46 1.92 18.48 -0.16
C ASP A 46 2.03 18.15 1.34
N GLU A 47 2.62 19.04 2.11
CA GLU A 47 2.80 18.88 3.57
C GLU A 47 1.48 18.78 4.35
N THR A 48 0.34 19.13 3.75
CA THR A 48 -0.96 18.96 4.39
C THR A 48 -1.36 17.48 4.50
N ILE A 49 -0.79 16.61 3.65
CA ILE A 49 -1.07 15.17 3.57
C ILE A 49 0.18 14.29 3.61
N ASN A 50 1.34 14.88 3.85
CA ASN A 50 2.63 14.19 3.90
C ASN A 50 3.39 14.64 5.15
N TRP A 51 4.02 13.71 5.83
CA TRP A 51 4.90 13.98 6.97
C TRP A 51 6.21 14.68 6.56
N ALA A 52 6.58 14.59 5.28
CA ALA A 52 7.77 15.23 4.71
C ALA A 52 9.07 14.97 5.51
N TYR A 53 9.25 13.73 5.95
CA TYR A 53 10.44 13.36 6.74
C TYR A 53 11.72 13.48 5.90
N HIS A 54 12.83 13.67 6.61
CA HIS A 54 14.18 13.55 6.06
C HIS A 54 14.97 12.56 6.90
N THR A 55 15.88 11.81 6.28
CA THR A 55 16.82 10.98 7.02
C THR A 55 17.82 11.85 7.81
N ILE A 56 18.50 11.26 8.77
CA ILE A 56 19.75 11.84 9.30
C ILE A 56 20.79 11.84 8.16
N PRO A 57 21.87 12.64 8.28
CA PRO A 57 22.97 12.56 7.33
C PRO A 57 23.54 11.13 7.23
N GLU A 58 23.55 10.58 6.03
CA GLU A 58 24.03 9.22 5.75
C GLU A 58 25.48 9.24 5.26
N THR A 59 26.41 8.73 6.05
CA THR A 59 27.85 8.75 5.72
C THR A 59 28.17 7.98 4.45
N GLY A 60 27.52 6.84 4.22
CA GLY A 60 27.64 6.05 2.99
C GLY A 60 27.12 6.74 1.73
N LEU A 61 26.38 7.82 1.87
CA LEU A 61 25.82 8.63 0.77
C LEU A 61 26.44 10.05 0.73
N GLY A 62 27.67 10.22 1.24
CA GLY A 62 28.33 11.53 1.27
C GLY A 62 27.65 12.54 2.19
N ASN A 63 27.17 12.11 3.33
CA ASN A 63 26.42 12.89 4.32
C ASN A 63 25.15 13.57 3.79
N ARG A 64 24.54 13.03 2.74
CA ARG A 64 23.26 13.54 2.23
C ARG A 64 22.12 13.13 3.16
N GLN A 65 21.16 14.05 3.31
CA GLN A 65 19.84 13.76 3.88
C GLN A 65 18.87 13.46 2.73
N LEU A 66 18.17 12.33 2.81
CA LEU A 66 17.20 11.95 1.81
C LEU A 66 15.80 12.37 2.23
N TYR A 67 15.06 12.95 1.31
CA TYR A 67 13.64 13.22 1.49
C TYR A 67 12.87 11.89 1.54
N TRP A 68 12.03 11.73 2.58
CA TRP A 68 11.34 10.47 2.86
C TRP A 68 9.84 10.68 3.03
N PRO A 69 9.08 10.79 1.92
CA PRO A 69 7.64 11.03 1.97
C PRO A 69 6.90 9.89 2.66
N ARG A 70 5.97 10.24 3.56
CA ARG A 70 5.05 9.32 4.23
C ARG A 70 3.69 9.96 4.34
N GLY A 71 2.64 9.23 3.94
CA GLY A 71 1.27 9.76 3.95
C GLY A 71 0.78 10.10 5.36
N LYS A 72 0.33 11.35 5.52
CA LYS A 72 -0.41 11.89 6.67
C LYS A 72 -1.84 12.13 6.21
N ILE A 73 -2.57 11.08 5.93
CA ILE A 73 -3.89 11.09 5.29
C ILE A 73 -4.54 9.72 5.47
N LEU A 74 -5.86 9.65 5.41
CA LEU A 74 -6.59 8.40 5.42
C LEU A 74 -6.10 7.46 4.28
N GLY A 75 -5.69 6.23 4.62
CA GLY A 75 -4.99 5.31 3.72
C GLY A 75 -3.47 5.38 3.82
N GLY A 76 -2.93 6.39 4.53
CA GLY A 76 -1.48 6.57 4.73
C GLY A 76 -0.72 6.68 3.42
N SER A 77 0.45 6.06 3.36
CA SER A 77 1.31 6.09 2.16
C SER A 77 0.70 5.43 0.93
N SER A 78 -0.29 4.55 1.07
CA SER A 78 -1.02 4.02 -0.09
C SER A 78 -1.83 5.09 -0.83
N SER A 79 -2.14 6.21 -0.16
CA SER A 79 -2.84 7.34 -0.75
C SER A 79 -1.94 8.31 -1.51
N ILE A 80 -0.61 8.24 -1.33
CA ILE A 80 0.36 9.15 -1.97
C ILE A 80 1.48 8.45 -2.76
N ASN A 81 1.63 7.14 -2.67
CA ASN A 81 2.69 6.40 -3.37
C ASN A 81 2.55 6.43 -4.90
N ALA A 82 3.56 5.93 -5.62
CA ALA A 82 3.58 5.86 -7.08
C ALA A 82 2.80 4.64 -7.65
N LEU A 83 1.94 4.01 -6.87
CA LEU A 83 1.02 2.92 -7.22
C LEU A 83 1.66 1.59 -7.63
N VAL A 84 2.96 1.51 -7.81
CA VAL A 84 3.63 0.25 -8.17
C VAL A 84 3.27 -0.85 -7.17
N TYR A 85 2.86 -2.00 -7.70
CA TYR A 85 2.47 -3.15 -6.91
C TYR A 85 3.34 -4.36 -7.25
N HIS A 86 3.97 -4.92 -6.24
CA HIS A 86 4.87 -6.06 -6.35
C HIS A 86 4.84 -6.84 -5.03
N HIS A 87 5.01 -8.15 -5.09
CA HIS A 87 5.23 -8.99 -3.91
C HIS A 87 6.72 -9.05 -3.56
N GLY A 88 7.04 -9.40 -2.31
CA GLY A 88 8.37 -9.87 -1.95
C GLY A 88 8.67 -11.20 -2.63
N GLN A 89 9.95 -11.49 -2.84
CA GLN A 89 10.38 -12.78 -3.38
C GLN A 89 10.05 -13.91 -2.38
N PRO A 90 9.75 -15.12 -2.86
CA PRO A 90 9.56 -16.26 -1.95
C PRO A 90 10.70 -16.41 -0.93
N ALA A 91 11.95 -16.24 -1.37
CA ALA A 91 13.13 -16.33 -0.50
C ALA A 91 13.12 -15.30 0.64
N ASP A 92 12.59 -14.07 0.43
CA ASP A 92 12.52 -13.06 1.48
C ASP A 92 11.70 -13.54 2.68
N TYR A 93 10.59 -14.22 2.41
CA TYR A 93 9.71 -14.76 3.46
C TYR A 93 10.29 -16.02 4.11
N ASP A 94 10.89 -16.90 3.29
CA ASP A 94 11.51 -18.13 3.79
C ASP A 94 12.70 -17.80 4.71
N ASP A 95 13.48 -16.75 4.39
CA ASP A 95 14.53 -16.21 5.24
C ASP A 95 13.98 -15.65 6.56
N TRP A 96 12.83 -14.99 6.54
CA TRP A 96 12.18 -14.53 7.77
C TRP A 96 11.78 -15.72 8.67
N ALA A 97 11.20 -16.77 8.09
CA ALA A 97 10.86 -17.96 8.82
C ALA A 97 12.11 -18.64 9.41
N ALA A 98 13.18 -18.77 8.62
CA ALA A 98 14.48 -19.32 9.03
C ALA A 98 15.13 -18.52 10.15
N ALA A 99 14.94 -17.20 10.18
CA ALA A 99 15.40 -16.30 11.25
C ALA A 99 14.61 -16.44 12.57
N GLY A 100 13.71 -17.42 12.67
CA GLY A 100 12.96 -17.74 13.91
C GLY A 100 11.56 -17.13 13.97
N ASN A 101 10.95 -16.82 12.82
CA ASN A 101 9.57 -16.33 12.73
C ASN A 101 8.65 -17.38 12.08
N PRO A 102 8.24 -18.43 12.78
CA PRO A 102 7.42 -19.50 12.21
C PRO A 102 6.08 -18.94 11.70
N GLY A 103 5.64 -19.42 10.53
CA GLY A 103 4.42 -18.93 9.86
C GLY A 103 4.61 -17.68 9.00
N TRP A 104 5.86 -17.23 8.80
CA TRP A 104 6.22 -16.16 7.89
C TRP A 104 6.90 -16.65 6.61
N ASP A 105 6.92 -17.95 6.36
CA ASP A 105 7.37 -18.51 5.08
C ASP A 105 6.41 -18.16 3.93
N TYR A 106 6.88 -18.25 2.70
CA TYR A 106 6.09 -17.88 1.53
C TYR A 106 4.80 -18.69 1.39
N HIS A 107 4.82 -19.96 1.77
CA HIS A 107 3.63 -20.82 1.72
C HIS A 107 2.52 -20.29 2.65
N ALA A 108 2.87 -19.77 3.83
CA ALA A 108 1.93 -19.17 4.76
C ALA A 108 1.45 -17.77 4.32
N ILE A 109 2.32 -16.98 3.67
CA ILE A 109 2.02 -15.60 3.27
C ILE A 109 1.22 -15.53 1.95
N LYS A 110 1.49 -16.40 0.99
CA LYS A 110 0.82 -16.39 -0.33
C LYS A 110 -0.72 -16.39 -0.25
N PRO A 111 -1.38 -17.23 0.58
CA PRO A 111 -2.83 -17.19 0.73
C PRO A 111 -3.35 -15.87 1.31
N VAL A 112 -2.54 -15.15 2.08
CA VAL A 112 -2.91 -13.82 2.62
C VAL A 112 -3.00 -12.81 1.47
N TYR A 113 -2.02 -12.81 0.55
CA TYR A 113 -2.08 -11.99 -0.67
C TYR A 113 -3.35 -12.29 -1.47
N ASP A 114 -3.59 -13.55 -1.80
CA ASP A 114 -4.78 -14.00 -2.56
C ASP A 114 -6.09 -13.61 -1.84
N GLY A 115 -6.03 -13.51 -0.52
CA GLY A 115 -7.15 -13.13 0.34
C GLY A 115 -7.52 -11.64 0.25
N PHE A 116 -6.58 -10.72 0.04
CA PHE A 116 -6.86 -9.30 0.09
C PHE A 116 -6.72 -8.54 -1.24
N GLU A 117 -6.10 -9.11 -2.26
CA GLU A 117 -5.95 -8.49 -3.58
C GLU A 117 -6.92 -9.03 -4.63
N ASP A 118 -7.15 -8.25 -5.66
CA ASP A 118 -7.98 -8.58 -6.82
C ASP A 118 -7.25 -8.11 -8.09
N ILE A 119 -6.59 -9.05 -8.77
CA ILE A 119 -5.79 -8.76 -9.97
C ILE A 119 -6.72 -8.66 -11.18
N ILE A 120 -6.78 -7.48 -11.77
CA ILE A 120 -7.60 -7.17 -12.95
C ILE A 120 -6.73 -7.18 -14.20
N ARG A 121 -6.99 -8.11 -15.10
CA ARG A 121 -6.32 -8.27 -16.40
C ARG A 121 -7.19 -7.87 -17.59
N ALA A 122 -8.47 -7.59 -17.35
CA ALA A 122 -9.40 -7.13 -18.36
C ALA A 122 -10.46 -6.21 -17.75
N GLU A 123 -10.84 -5.16 -18.47
CA GLU A 123 -11.84 -4.18 -17.99
C GLU A 123 -13.21 -4.79 -17.67
N THR A 124 -13.56 -5.89 -18.34
CA THR A 124 -14.81 -6.61 -18.12
C THR A 124 -14.83 -7.46 -16.85
N GLN A 125 -13.70 -7.63 -16.19
CA GLN A 125 -13.60 -8.43 -14.97
C GLN A 125 -14.38 -7.75 -13.82
N PRO A 126 -15.23 -8.50 -13.08
CA PRO A 126 -16.01 -7.93 -11.99
C PRO A 126 -15.12 -7.54 -10.82
N LEU A 127 -15.32 -6.33 -10.30
CA LEU A 127 -14.54 -5.79 -9.17
C LEU A 127 -15.10 -6.30 -7.84
N ARG A 128 -14.20 -6.75 -6.97
CA ARG A 128 -14.52 -7.07 -5.58
C ARG A 128 -14.39 -5.83 -4.69
N ARG A 129 -15.40 -5.58 -3.82
CA ARG A 129 -15.48 -4.33 -3.06
C ARG A 129 -14.56 -4.25 -1.84
N ASP A 130 -14.19 -5.40 -1.29
CA ASP A 130 -13.42 -5.57 -0.05
C ASP A 130 -11.98 -6.04 -0.30
N LYS A 131 -11.49 -5.81 -1.52
CA LYS A 131 -10.14 -6.16 -1.95
C LYS A 131 -9.42 -4.97 -2.57
N LEU A 132 -8.09 -5.00 -2.43
CA LEU A 132 -7.20 -4.08 -3.13
C LEU A 132 -7.24 -4.43 -4.63
N THR A 133 -7.74 -3.52 -5.44
CA THR A 133 -7.72 -3.72 -6.90
C THR A 133 -6.34 -3.37 -7.44
N VAL A 134 -5.79 -4.30 -8.20
CA VAL A 134 -4.48 -4.22 -8.83
C VAL A 134 -4.67 -4.45 -10.32
N SER A 135 -4.33 -3.47 -11.14
CA SER A 135 -4.55 -3.51 -12.58
C SER A 135 -3.30 -3.91 -13.35
N ASP A 136 -3.49 -4.80 -14.32
CA ASP A 136 -2.52 -5.03 -15.37
C ASP A 136 -2.55 -3.85 -16.34
N VAL A 137 -1.40 -3.24 -16.57
CA VAL A 137 -1.24 -2.07 -17.47
C VAL A 137 -0.15 -2.32 -18.50
N ALA A 138 0.23 -3.58 -18.74
CA ALA A 138 1.31 -3.93 -19.65
C ALA A 138 1.11 -3.35 -21.05
N ASP A 139 -0.12 -3.33 -21.54
CA ASP A 139 -0.45 -2.80 -22.87
C ASP A 139 -0.47 -1.27 -22.95
N GLU A 140 -0.56 -0.60 -21.79
CA GLU A 140 -0.61 0.87 -21.70
C GLU A 140 0.79 1.51 -21.66
N TYR A 141 1.86 0.72 -21.52
CA TYR A 141 3.23 1.24 -21.47
C TYR A 141 3.64 1.86 -22.82
N HIS A 142 4.44 2.93 -22.73
CA HIS A 142 4.98 3.60 -23.91
C HIS A 142 5.70 2.62 -24.84
N PRO A 143 5.60 2.75 -26.19
CA PRO A 143 6.25 1.86 -27.16
C PRO A 143 7.75 1.66 -26.96
N LEU A 144 8.44 2.62 -26.34
CA LEU A 144 9.86 2.48 -25.97
C LEU A 144 10.16 1.27 -25.07
N LYS A 145 9.15 0.67 -24.42
CA LYS A 145 9.35 -0.56 -23.62
C LYS A 145 10.03 -1.68 -24.41
N SER A 146 9.74 -1.79 -25.72
CA SER A 146 10.35 -2.80 -26.59
C SER A 146 11.88 -2.70 -26.64
N HIS A 147 12.45 -1.49 -26.57
CA HIS A 147 13.90 -1.29 -26.54
C HIS A 147 14.51 -1.75 -25.21
N PHE A 148 13.80 -1.60 -24.09
CA PHE A 148 14.25 -2.12 -22.81
C PHE A 148 14.29 -3.64 -22.79
N PHE A 149 13.29 -4.30 -23.39
CA PHE A 149 13.28 -5.76 -23.50
C PHE A 149 14.39 -6.26 -24.42
N ALA A 150 14.57 -5.64 -25.60
CA ALA A 150 15.66 -5.99 -26.51
C ALA A 150 17.04 -5.82 -25.84
N MET A 151 17.25 -4.73 -25.11
CA MET A 151 18.48 -4.51 -24.33
C MET A 151 18.68 -5.60 -23.26
N ALA A 152 17.61 -6.00 -22.55
CA ALA A 152 17.67 -7.08 -21.58
C ALA A 152 18.12 -8.38 -22.22
N ASP A 153 17.54 -8.74 -23.36
CA ASP A 153 17.87 -9.95 -24.10
C ASP A 153 19.34 -9.92 -24.58
N GLU A 154 19.83 -8.78 -25.10
CA GLU A 154 21.23 -8.59 -25.48
C GLU A 154 22.21 -8.75 -24.30
N MET A 155 21.78 -8.36 -23.09
CA MET A 155 22.57 -8.51 -21.87
C MET A 155 22.43 -9.91 -21.23
N GLY A 156 21.65 -10.80 -21.81
CA GLY A 156 21.35 -12.13 -21.25
C GLY A 156 20.48 -12.09 -19.98
N LEU A 157 19.74 -10.99 -19.77
CA LEU A 157 18.80 -10.87 -18.68
C LEU A 157 17.43 -11.43 -19.10
N HIS A 158 16.77 -12.10 -18.15
CA HIS A 158 15.40 -12.55 -18.39
C HIS A 158 14.44 -11.38 -18.60
N SER A 159 13.64 -11.43 -19.66
CA SER A 159 12.62 -10.42 -19.90
C SER A 159 11.26 -11.05 -20.23
N GLU A 160 10.18 -10.39 -19.84
CA GLU A 160 8.79 -10.78 -20.13
C GLU A 160 7.94 -9.55 -20.45
N THR A 161 7.03 -9.71 -21.39
CA THR A 161 6.11 -8.62 -21.79
C THR A 161 4.86 -8.53 -20.91
N ALA A 162 4.56 -9.57 -20.14
CA ALA A 162 3.45 -9.61 -19.18
C ALA A 162 3.85 -9.05 -17.82
N CYS A 163 2.90 -8.43 -17.10
CA CYS A 163 3.11 -8.02 -15.72
C CYS A 163 3.37 -9.23 -14.80
N LYS A 164 4.36 -9.09 -13.90
CA LYS A 164 4.66 -10.06 -12.84
C LYS A 164 4.47 -9.44 -11.46
N LEU A 165 4.14 -10.29 -10.50
CA LEU A 165 4.04 -9.92 -9.08
C LEU A 165 5.35 -10.13 -8.32
N ASP A 166 6.16 -11.07 -8.78
CA ASP A 166 7.44 -11.47 -8.19
C ASP A 166 8.39 -11.98 -9.27
N GLY A 167 9.61 -12.35 -8.90
CA GLY A 167 10.62 -12.90 -9.79
C GLY A 167 11.70 -11.89 -10.18
N GLU A 168 12.80 -12.42 -10.71
CA GLU A 168 13.91 -11.62 -11.26
C GLU A 168 13.69 -11.38 -12.76
N GLY A 169 14.16 -10.24 -13.25
CA GLY A 169 14.13 -9.90 -14.66
C GLY A 169 13.61 -8.50 -14.96
N ILE A 170 13.37 -8.24 -16.24
CA ILE A 170 12.77 -7.01 -16.74
C ILE A 170 11.35 -7.31 -17.22
N TYR A 171 10.37 -6.72 -16.60
CA TYR A 171 8.95 -6.91 -16.91
C TYR A 171 8.12 -5.68 -16.47
N PRO A 172 6.93 -5.48 -17.07
CA PRO A 172 5.99 -4.48 -16.58
C PRO A 172 5.52 -4.84 -15.18
N TYR A 173 5.25 -3.83 -14.36
CA TYR A 173 4.67 -4.00 -13.03
C TYR A 173 3.16 -3.72 -13.04
N PHE A 174 2.47 -4.31 -12.10
CA PHE A 174 1.09 -3.96 -11.80
C PHE A 174 0.99 -2.62 -11.07
N ILE A 175 -0.18 -1.98 -11.14
CA ILE A 175 -0.46 -0.77 -10.37
C ILE A 175 -1.74 -0.90 -9.55
N THR A 176 -1.79 -0.23 -8.40
CA THR A 176 -2.95 -0.20 -7.52
C THR A 176 -3.97 0.83 -8.02
N THR A 177 -4.74 0.45 -9.06
CA THR A 177 -5.80 1.28 -9.63
C THR A 177 -7.12 0.52 -9.73
N ARG A 178 -8.21 1.28 -9.75
CA ARG A 178 -9.57 0.80 -9.97
C ARG A 178 -10.30 1.77 -10.89
N LYS A 179 -10.66 1.34 -12.10
CA LYS A 179 -11.32 2.19 -13.11
C LYS A 179 -10.56 3.50 -13.35
N GLY A 180 -9.26 3.41 -13.62
CA GLY A 180 -8.40 4.55 -13.91
C GLY A 180 -8.09 5.47 -12.72
N GLN A 181 -8.56 5.16 -11.51
CA GLN A 181 -8.27 5.92 -10.29
C GLN A 181 -7.44 5.10 -9.31
N ARG A 182 -6.67 5.78 -8.45
CA ARG A 182 -5.94 5.14 -7.34
C ARG A 182 -6.87 4.28 -6.50
N CYS A 183 -6.47 3.05 -6.24
CA CYS A 183 -7.07 2.16 -5.26
C CYS A 183 -6.16 2.11 -4.02
N SER A 184 -6.22 3.14 -3.17
CA SER A 184 -5.55 3.13 -1.87
C SER A 184 -6.19 2.11 -0.92
N SER A 185 -5.51 1.79 0.19
CA SER A 185 -6.09 0.94 1.24
C SER A 185 -7.39 1.52 1.82
N SER A 186 -7.49 2.86 1.93
CA SER A 186 -8.75 3.50 2.29
C SER A 186 -9.84 3.21 1.27
N LYS A 187 -9.53 3.36 -0.03
CA LYS A 187 -10.49 3.10 -1.11
C LYS A 187 -10.90 1.64 -1.17
N ALA A 188 -9.97 0.72 -0.98
CA ALA A 188 -10.22 -0.72 -1.02
C ALA A 188 -11.09 -1.20 0.15
N PHE A 189 -10.69 -0.87 1.37
CA PHE A 189 -11.23 -1.50 2.58
C PHE A 189 -12.23 -0.63 3.35
N LEU A 190 -12.05 0.71 3.35
CA LEU A 190 -12.95 1.56 4.13
C LEU A 190 -14.21 1.98 3.38
N THR A 191 -14.26 1.89 2.05
CA THR A 191 -15.44 2.34 1.27
C THR A 191 -16.74 1.67 1.73
N SER A 192 -16.73 0.36 1.98
CA SER A 192 -17.87 -0.39 2.49
C SER A 192 -17.95 -0.36 4.03
N ALA A 193 -16.80 -0.39 4.70
CA ALA A 193 -16.73 -0.45 6.15
C ALA A 193 -17.27 0.81 6.85
N ARG A 194 -17.13 1.99 6.24
CA ARG A 194 -17.60 3.28 6.79
C ARG A 194 -19.09 3.30 7.15
N ALA A 195 -19.90 2.48 6.50
CA ALA A 195 -21.35 2.40 6.81
C ALA A 195 -21.68 1.54 8.03
N ARG A 196 -20.69 0.85 8.61
CA ARG A 196 -20.90 -0.05 9.74
C ARG A 196 -21.06 0.76 11.05
N PRO A 197 -22.10 0.51 11.84
CA PRO A 197 -22.36 1.27 13.07
C PRO A 197 -21.31 1.07 14.17
N ASN A 198 -20.51 0.02 14.07
CA ASN A 198 -19.45 -0.34 15.03
C ASN A 198 -18.05 0.12 14.59
N LEU A 199 -17.92 0.91 13.49
CA LEU A 199 -16.68 1.54 13.06
C LEU A 199 -16.81 3.07 13.14
N THR A 200 -15.94 3.68 13.92
CA THR A 200 -15.75 5.14 13.95
C THR A 200 -14.41 5.50 13.33
N ILE A 201 -14.39 6.46 12.41
CA ILE A 201 -13.16 6.98 11.79
C ILE A 201 -12.98 8.41 12.27
N MET A 202 -11.83 8.68 12.91
CA MET A 202 -11.45 10.00 13.42
C MET A 202 -10.23 10.47 12.63
N THR A 203 -10.40 11.53 11.85
CA THR A 203 -9.33 12.19 11.09
C THR A 203 -8.84 13.43 11.83
N GLU A 204 -7.73 14.02 11.37
CA GLU A 204 -7.12 15.21 11.98
C GLU A 204 -6.87 15.05 13.48
N SER A 205 -6.52 13.82 13.87
CA SER A 205 -6.35 13.37 15.25
C SER A 205 -5.08 12.57 15.38
N MET A 206 -4.05 13.17 15.94
CA MET A 206 -2.74 12.54 16.08
C MET A 206 -2.69 11.74 17.37
N ALA A 207 -2.50 10.42 17.26
CA ALA A 207 -2.20 9.57 18.41
C ALA A 207 -0.80 9.89 18.95
N THR A 208 -0.72 10.38 20.19
CA THR A 208 0.53 10.82 20.80
C THR A 208 1.09 9.79 21.78
N ARG A 209 0.24 9.00 22.42
CA ARG A 209 0.65 8.00 23.39
C ARG A 209 -0.41 6.90 23.53
N ILE A 210 0.05 5.67 23.72
CA ILE A 210 -0.77 4.55 24.19
C ILE A 210 -0.49 4.37 25.66
N GLU A 211 -1.54 4.44 26.48
CA GLU A 211 -1.46 4.13 27.91
C GLU A 211 -1.68 2.64 28.13
N THR A 212 -0.81 2.05 28.93
CA THR A 212 -0.88 0.62 29.25
C THR A 212 -0.95 0.41 30.75
N ALA A 213 -1.78 -0.54 31.17
CA ALA A 213 -1.84 -1.03 32.54
C ALA A 213 -1.82 -2.57 32.51
N GLU A 214 -1.01 -3.17 33.35
CA GLU A 214 -0.87 -4.65 33.48
C GLU A 214 -0.65 -5.36 32.11
N GLY A 215 0.15 -4.76 31.21
CA GLY A 215 0.44 -5.31 29.90
C GLY A 215 -0.68 -5.16 28.86
N ARG A 216 -1.74 -4.41 29.15
CA ARG A 216 -2.87 -4.16 28.24
C ARG A 216 -2.97 -2.68 27.90
N ALA A 217 -3.28 -2.36 26.65
CA ALA A 217 -3.62 -1.00 26.26
C ALA A 217 -4.99 -0.62 26.87
N VAL A 218 -5.04 0.50 27.61
CA VAL A 218 -6.25 0.98 28.30
C VAL A 218 -6.75 2.31 27.75
N ALA A 219 -5.87 3.12 27.16
CA ALA A 219 -6.25 4.39 26.51
C ALA A 219 -5.29 4.75 25.38
N VAL A 220 -5.78 5.59 24.46
CA VAL A 220 -4.97 6.28 23.44
C VAL A 220 -5.18 7.79 23.63
N HIS A 221 -4.08 8.51 23.81
CA HIS A 221 -4.09 9.96 23.88
C HIS A 221 -4.01 10.52 22.46
N VAL A 222 -4.89 11.45 22.15
CA VAL A 222 -4.94 12.12 20.83
C VAL A 222 -4.86 13.64 20.99
N MET A 223 -4.31 14.29 20.00
CA MET A 223 -4.21 15.75 19.89
C MET A 223 -4.84 16.20 18.57
#